data_1681518dfabe1495288ee99f6c4bbcdc
#
_entry.id   1681518dfabe1495288ee99f6c4bbcdc
#
_cell.length_a   1.000
_cell.length_b   1.000
_cell.length_c   1.000
_cell.angle_alpha   90.00
_cell.angle_beta   90.00
_cell.angle_gamma   90.00
#
_symmetry.space_group_name_H-M   'P 1'
#
loop_
_entity.id
_entity.type
_entity.pdbx_description
1 polymer ?
#
loop_
_entity_poly.entity_id
_entity_poly.type
_entity_poly.pdbx_seq_one_letter_code
_entity_poly.pdbx_strand_id
1 'polypeptide(L)'
;DRGQLENTLIVFSSDHGEMLGDHDRWGKSLPYQSSIGVPLVVAGPEVGAGLVTDTLVSLIDLTATFLDVADLQGPSDMVGQSLKPVLSGQTEAHRQYVRSGLGDWRLVYDGRYKLIQNFEDQSWLFDLEDDPAESQNLLAENPDLVEELQRFLGAHN
;
A
#
# COMPACT_ATOMS: atom_id res chain seq x y z
N ASP A 1 11.54 15.62 -28.78
CA ASP A 1 11.98 14.24 -28.57
C ASP A 1 13.50 14.27 -28.34
N ARG A 2 13.93 13.99 -27.10
CA ARG A 2 15.35 14.15 -26.70
C ARG A 2 16.10 12.80 -26.67
N GLY A 3 15.47 11.71 -27.07
CA GLY A 3 16.06 10.36 -27.06
C GLY A 3 16.45 9.85 -25.66
N GLN A 4 15.79 10.33 -24.60
CA GLN A 4 16.13 10.00 -23.22
C GLN A 4 15.20 8.93 -22.60
N LEU A 5 14.21 8.47 -23.32
CA LEU A 5 13.20 7.53 -22.81
C LEU A 5 13.83 6.22 -22.32
N GLU A 6 14.86 5.76 -23.03
CA GLU A 6 15.58 4.52 -22.67
C GLU A 6 16.40 4.63 -21.36
N ASN A 7 16.55 5.84 -20.84
CA ASN A 7 17.26 6.12 -19.59
C ASN A 7 16.36 6.89 -18.59
N THR A 8 15.05 6.63 -18.62
CA THR A 8 14.08 7.33 -17.76
C THR A 8 13.13 6.32 -17.13
N LEU A 9 13.10 6.29 -15.79
CA LEU A 9 12.06 5.59 -15.06
C LEU A 9 10.80 6.46 -15.06
N ILE A 10 9.69 5.92 -15.54
CA ILE A 10 8.38 6.57 -15.56
C ILE A 10 7.50 5.85 -14.56
N VAL A 11 6.93 6.59 -13.61
CA VAL A 11 6.00 6.08 -12.60
C VAL A 11 4.69 6.83 -12.72
N PHE A 12 3.60 6.09 -12.86
CA PHE A 12 2.25 6.61 -12.80
C PHE A 12 1.58 6.07 -11.53
N SER A 13 1.09 6.97 -10.69
CA SER A 13 0.37 6.66 -9.46
C SER A 13 -0.55 7.83 -9.08
N SER A 14 -1.21 7.73 -7.93
CA SER A 14 -1.95 8.81 -7.28
C SER A 14 -1.52 8.93 -5.82
N ASP A 15 -1.75 10.07 -5.19
CA ASP A 15 -1.51 10.30 -3.77
C ASP A 15 -2.57 9.63 -2.88
N HIS A 16 -3.81 9.51 -3.38
CA HIS A 16 -4.94 8.82 -2.75
C HIS A 16 -5.96 8.42 -3.81
N GLY A 17 -6.94 7.62 -3.41
CA GLY A 17 -8.12 7.28 -4.17
C GLY A 17 -9.28 8.28 -3.93
N GLU A 18 -10.49 7.88 -4.27
CA GLU A 18 -11.70 8.66 -4.13
C GLU A 18 -12.90 7.73 -3.89
N MET A 19 -13.76 8.04 -2.90
CA MET A 19 -14.87 7.18 -2.51
C MET A 19 -15.96 7.06 -3.58
N LEU A 20 -16.25 8.13 -4.34
CA LEU A 20 -17.20 8.16 -5.46
C LEU A 20 -18.58 7.56 -5.16
N GLY A 21 -19.00 7.54 -3.91
CA GLY A 21 -20.27 6.97 -3.45
C GLY A 21 -20.14 5.63 -2.74
N ASP A 22 -18.97 5.00 -2.70
CA ASP A 22 -18.75 3.79 -1.91
C ASP A 22 -19.05 4.06 -0.43
N HIS A 23 -19.70 3.11 0.23
CA HIS A 23 -20.19 3.27 1.62
C HIS A 23 -21.05 4.52 1.84
N ASP A 24 -21.77 5.01 0.80
CA ASP A 24 -22.53 6.27 0.82
C ASP A 24 -21.65 7.49 1.18
N ARG A 25 -20.34 7.44 0.85
CA ARG A 25 -19.34 8.48 1.15
C ARG A 25 -18.77 9.09 -0.12
N TRP A 26 -18.32 10.34 0.00
CA TRP A 26 -17.64 11.09 -1.03
C TRP A 26 -16.33 11.64 -0.50
N GLY A 27 -15.39 11.91 -1.39
CA GLY A 27 -14.08 12.42 -1.02
C GLY A 27 -13.11 11.31 -0.62
N LYS A 28 -12.18 11.65 0.24
CA LYS A 28 -11.05 10.83 0.69
C LYS A 28 -10.92 10.93 2.21
N SER A 29 -9.79 10.47 2.74
CA SER A 29 -9.46 10.52 4.18
C SER A 29 -10.15 9.43 5.02
N LEU A 30 -10.67 8.41 4.35
CA LEU A 30 -11.29 7.25 4.97
C LEU A 30 -10.39 6.01 4.78
N PRO A 31 -10.51 4.99 5.65
CA PRO A 31 -9.65 3.80 5.60
C PRO A 31 -10.09 2.74 4.57
N TYR A 32 -11.12 3.02 3.78
CA TYR A 32 -11.62 2.10 2.77
C TYR A 32 -10.73 2.03 1.53
N GLN A 33 -10.78 0.90 0.83
CA GLN A 33 -9.91 0.63 -0.31
C GLN A 33 -10.05 1.67 -1.43
N SER A 34 -11.27 2.14 -1.70
CA SER A 34 -11.55 3.20 -2.66
C SER A 34 -10.82 4.52 -2.35
N SER A 35 -10.60 4.82 -1.06
CA SER A 35 -9.87 6.03 -0.63
C SER A 35 -8.36 5.86 -0.55
N ILE A 36 -7.88 4.67 -0.13
CA ILE A 36 -6.44 4.44 0.14
C ILE A 36 -5.72 3.66 -0.97
N GLY A 37 -6.46 2.88 -1.77
CA GLY A 37 -5.92 2.12 -2.89
C GLY A 37 -5.62 3.05 -4.06
N VAL A 38 -4.42 2.92 -4.62
CA VAL A 38 -3.98 3.73 -5.76
C VAL A 38 -3.35 2.85 -6.82
N PRO A 39 -3.42 3.23 -8.11
CA PRO A 39 -2.71 2.53 -9.16
C PRO A 39 -1.20 2.71 -9.00
N LEU A 40 -0.44 1.71 -9.42
CA LEU A 40 1.01 1.84 -9.60
C LEU A 40 1.41 1.19 -10.93
N VAL A 41 1.82 2.01 -11.88
CA VAL A 41 2.31 1.56 -13.19
C VAL A 41 3.71 2.13 -13.39
N VAL A 42 4.65 1.25 -13.71
CA VAL A 42 6.05 1.62 -13.85
C VAL A 42 6.58 1.14 -15.20
N ALA A 43 7.36 1.98 -15.86
CA ALA A 43 8.06 1.66 -17.10
C ALA A 43 9.44 2.29 -17.10
N GLY A 44 10.40 1.65 -17.72
CA GLY A 44 11.77 2.18 -17.87
C GLY A 44 12.83 1.10 -17.86
N PRO A 45 14.11 1.50 -17.77
CA PRO A 45 15.22 0.57 -17.67
C PRO A 45 15.04 -0.38 -16.46
N GLU A 46 15.45 -1.64 -16.66
CA GLU A 46 15.40 -2.70 -15.65
C GLU A 46 13.99 -3.04 -15.12
N VAL A 47 12.93 -2.52 -15.73
CA VAL A 47 11.54 -2.90 -15.43
C VAL A 47 11.11 -4.05 -16.33
N GLY A 48 10.59 -5.13 -15.73
CA GLY A 48 10.10 -6.30 -16.45
C GLY A 48 8.92 -5.95 -17.37
N ALA A 49 9.05 -6.22 -18.66
CA ALA A 49 7.99 -5.92 -19.62
C ALA A 49 6.76 -6.82 -19.38
N GLY A 50 5.59 -6.22 -19.23
CA GLY A 50 4.33 -6.94 -19.03
C GLY A 50 4.23 -7.63 -17.66
N LEU A 51 5.10 -7.31 -16.70
CA LEU A 51 5.03 -7.82 -15.34
C LEU A 51 3.77 -7.28 -14.65
N VAL A 52 2.98 -8.17 -14.06
CA VAL A 52 1.89 -7.86 -13.15
C VAL A 52 2.13 -8.66 -11.87
N THR A 53 1.97 -8.04 -10.73
CA THR A 53 2.24 -8.67 -9.42
C THR A 53 1.26 -8.16 -8.37
N ASP A 54 0.90 -9.04 -7.43
CA ASP A 54 0.11 -8.73 -6.23
C ASP A 54 0.99 -8.45 -5.01
N THR A 55 2.29 -8.27 -5.21
CA THR A 55 3.25 -7.95 -4.16
C THR A 55 2.83 -6.69 -3.41
N LEU A 56 2.79 -6.78 -2.08
CA LEU A 56 2.45 -5.65 -1.22
C LEU A 56 3.51 -4.54 -1.32
N VAL A 57 3.07 -3.37 -1.75
CA VAL A 57 3.91 -2.17 -1.88
C VAL A 57 3.19 -0.96 -1.29
N SER A 58 3.94 0.08 -0.97
CA SER A 58 3.41 1.33 -0.43
C SER A 58 3.99 2.53 -1.17
N LEU A 59 3.27 3.63 -1.24
CA LEU A 59 3.76 4.88 -1.87
C LEU A 59 5.07 5.39 -1.25
N ILE A 60 5.32 5.10 0.03
CA ILE A 60 6.59 5.45 0.68
C ILE A 60 7.80 4.76 0.04
N ASP A 61 7.59 3.65 -0.67
CA ASP A 61 8.64 2.89 -1.36
C ASP A 61 9.13 3.61 -2.62
N LEU A 62 8.32 4.50 -3.19
CA LEU A 62 8.70 5.26 -4.38
C LEU A 62 9.90 6.17 -4.11
N THR A 63 9.96 6.82 -2.95
CA THR A 63 11.10 7.65 -2.59
C THR A 63 12.40 6.84 -2.52
N ALA A 64 12.36 5.68 -1.85
CA ALA A 64 13.51 4.76 -1.79
C ALA A 64 13.91 4.24 -3.18
N THR A 65 12.90 3.96 -4.01
CA THR A 65 13.13 3.50 -5.40
C THR A 65 13.80 4.58 -6.24
N PHE A 66 13.36 5.82 -6.15
CA PHE A 66 13.96 6.92 -6.92
C PHE A 66 15.40 7.19 -6.49
N LEU A 67 15.70 7.11 -5.21
CA LEU A 67 17.08 7.25 -4.71
C LEU A 67 17.97 6.10 -5.22
N ASP A 68 17.48 4.87 -5.13
CA ASP A 68 18.20 3.68 -5.58
C ASP A 68 18.45 3.70 -7.11
N VAL A 69 17.46 4.13 -7.90
CA VAL A 69 17.63 4.28 -9.36
C VAL A 69 18.65 5.38 -9.71
N ALA A 70 18.77 6.39 -8.86
CA ALA A 70 19.74 7.48 -9.03
C ALA A 70 21.13 7.19 -8.42
N ASP A 71 21.38 5.97 -7.92
CA ASP A 71 22.59 5.60 -7.16
C ASP A 71 22.85 6.52 -5.95
N LEU A 72 21.78 6.97 -5.29
CA LEU A 72 21.85 7.81 -4.10
C LEU A 72 21.44 7.01 -2.86
N GLN A 73 22.09 7.31 -1.75
CA GLN A 73 21.71 6.75 -0.44
C GLN A 73 20.63 7.61 0.22
N GLY A 74 19.57 6.95 0.69
CA GLY A 74 18.56 7.60 1.51
C GLY A 74 19.00 7.82 2.96
N PRO A 75 18.25 8.59 3.75
CA PRO A 75 18.41 8.69 5.18
C PRO A 75 18.39 7.31 5.86
N SER A 76 19.16 7.16 6.93
CA SER A 76 19.28 5.86 7.66
C SER A 76 18.00 5.42 8.37
N ASP A 77 17.07 6.33 8.59
CA ASP A 77 15.75 6.12 9.20
C ASP A 77 14.61 6.02 8.18
N MET A 78 14.95 5.92 6.90
CA MET A 78 13.94 5.77 5.83
C MET A 78 13.18 4.46 5.97
N VAL A 79 11.86 4.54 6.06
CA VAL A 79 10.96 3.37 6.18
C VAL A 79 10.64 2.75 4.82
N GLY A 80 10.69 3.55 3.75
CA GLY A 80 10.52 3.09 2.37
C GLY A 80 11.61 2.11 1.95
N GLN A 81 11.25 1.15 1.12
CA GLN A 81 12.15 0.13 0.56
C GLN A 81 12.13 0.22 -0.97
N SER A 82 13.30 0.04 -1.61
CA SER A 82 13.35 0.10 -3.08
C SER A 82 12.54 -1.01 -3.73
N LEU A 83 11.74 -0.64 -4.73
CA LEU A 83 10.96 -1.56 -5.56
C LEU A 83 11.78 -2.19 -6.71
N LYS A 84 13.03 -1.82 -6.93
CA LYS A 84 13.83 -2.35 -8.05
C LYS A 84 13.81 -3.88 -8.15
N PRO A 85 13.97 -4.66 -7.06
CA PRO A 85 13.92 -6.12 -7.16
C PRO A 85 12.55 -6.66 -7.62
N VAL A 86 11.46 -6.02 -7.19
CA VAL A 86 10.10 -6.37 -7.63
C VAL A 86 9.90 -5.96 -9.09
N LEU A 87 10.26 -4.73 -9.44
CA LEU A 87 10.10 -4.18 -10.79
C LEU A 87 10.89 -4.95 -11.86
N SER A 88 12.04 -5.50 -11.49
CA SER A 88 12.84 -6.35 -12.39
C SER A 88 12.37 -7.80 -12.46
N GLY A 89 11.40 -8.20 -11.64
CA GLY A 89 10.94 -9.59 -11.55
C GLY A 89 11.90 -10.53 -10.81
N GLN A 90 12.86 -9.99 -10.05
CA GLN A 90 13.81 -10.79 -9.27
C GLN A 90 13.17 -11.42 -8.03
N THR A 91 12.12 -10.81 -7.52
CA THR A 91 11.37 -11.28 -6.36
C THR A 91 9.90 -10.88 -6.45
N GLU A 92 9.04 -11.72 -5.87
CA GLU A 92 7.63 -11.43 -5.60
C GLU A 92 7.39 -11.06 -4.13
N ALA A 93 8.45 -11.05 -3.30
CA ALA A 93 8.38 -10.70 -1.89
C ALA A 93 8.97 -9.31 -1.65
N HIS A 94 8.22 -8.45 -0.97
CA HIS A 94 8.66 -7.10 -0.60
C HIS A 94 8.26 -6.76 0.84
N ARG A 95 6.96 -6.65 1.13
CA ARG A 95 6.43 -6.37 2.46
C ARG A 95 5.53 -7.50 2.92
N GLN A 96 5.55 -7.84 4.21
CA GLN A 96 4.57 -8.74 4.81
C GLN A 96 3.24 -8.04 5.07
N TYR A 97 3.27 -6.72 5.25
CA TYR A 97 2.10 -5.89 5.48
C TYR A 97 2.38 -4.44 5.03
N VAL A 98 1.32 -3.73 4.74
CA VAL A 98 1.34 -2.28 4.54
C VAL A 98 0.52 -1.60 5.63
N ARG A 99 0.87 -0.36 5.96
CA ARG A 99 0.17 0.46 6.96
C ARG A 99 -0.25 1.78 6.37
N SER A 100 -1.36 2.29 6.84
CA SER A 100 -1.80 3.66 6.56
C SER A 100 -2.51 4.24 7.79
N GLY A 101 -2.69 5.56 7.81
CA GLY A 101 -3.41 6.23 8.88
C GLY A 101 -3.58 7.71 8.62
N LEU A 102 -4.64 8.27 9.17
CA LEU A 102 -4.92 9.70 9.12
C LEU A 102 -5.75 10.10 10.35
N GLY A 103 -5.37 11.20 11.00
CA GLY A 103 -6.01 11.59 12.26
C GLY A 103 -5.88 10.48 13.30
N ASP A 104 -7.00 9.95 13.75
CA ASP A 104 -7.03 8.96 14.82
C ASP A 104 -7.02 7.51 14.31
N TRP A 105 -7.52 7.25 13.10
CA TRP A 105 -7.55 5.90 12.60
C TRP A 105 -6.18 5.42 12.07
N ARG A 106 -5.96 4.14 12.23
CA ARG A 106 -4.79 3.40 11.72
C ARG A 106 -5.25 2.11 11.10
N LEU A 107 -4.55 1.65 10.07
CA LEU A 107 -4.80 0.34 9.48
C LEU A 107 -3.51 -0.42 9.19
N VAL A 108 -3.66 -1.73 9.13
CA VAL A 108 -2.70 -2.68 8.60
C VAL A 108 -3.42 -3.63 7.63
N TYR A 109 -2.73 -3.97 6.55
CA TYR A 109 -3.19 -4.92 5.54
C TYR A 109 -2.06 -5.89 5.21
N ASP A 110 -2.35 -7.19 5.24
CA ASP A 110 -1.37 -8.27 5.05
C ASP A 110 -1.41 -8.91 3.65
N GLY A 111 -2.25 -8.40 2.76
CA GLY A 111 -2.50 -8.94 1.43
C GLY A 111 -3.87 -9.58 1.27
N ARG A 112 -4.52 -9.93 2.38
CA ARG A 112 -5.89 -10.43 2.41
C ARG A 112 -6.74 -9.70 3.45
N TYR A 113 -6.27 -9.66 4.69
CA TYR A 113 -7.03 -9.07 5.79
C TYR A 113 -6.60 -7.64 6.08
N LYS A 114 -7.57 -6.78 6.28
CA LYS A 114 -7.38 -5.39 6.65
C LYS A 114 -7.99 -5.10 8.01
N LEU A 115 -7.14 -4.81 8.99
CA LEU A 115 -7.56 -4.33 10.31
C LEU A 115 -7.49 -2.81 10.35
N ILE A 116 -8.59 -2.19 10.75
CA ILE A 116 -8.71 -0.75 10.98
C ILE A 116 -9.01 -0.51 12.46
N GLN A 117 -8.31 0.42 13.07
CA GLN A 117 -8.54 0.84 14.46
C GLN A 117 -8.88 2.32 14.54
N ASN A 118 -9.68 2.69 15.55
CA ASN A 118 -10.10 4.06 15.87
C ASN A 118 -10.77 4.80 14.68
N PHE A 119 -11.53 4.08 13.88
CA PHE A 119 -12.36 4.68 12.84
C PHE A 119 -13.81 4.71 13.29
N GLU A 120 -14.41 5.91 13.41
CA GLU A 120 -15.76 6.13 13.92
C GLU A 120 -15.96 5.47 15.31
N ASP A 121 -14.96 5.65 16.20
CA ASP A 121 -14.92 5.07 17.56
C ASP A 121 -14.97 3.53 17.60
N GLN A 122 -14.69 2.86 16.50
CA GLN A 122 -14.74 1.41 16.38
C GLN A 122 -13.48 0.84 15.72
N SER A 123 -13.39 -0.49 15.74
CA SER A 123 -12.42 -1.26 14.96
C SER A 123 -13.15 -2.16 13.97
N TRP A 124 -12.49 -2.42 12.85
CA TRP A 124 -13.02 -3.17 11.72
C TRP A 124 -11.99 -4.17 11.23
N LEU A 125 -12.44 -5.36 10.88
CA LEU A 125 -11.64 -6.36 10.18
C LEU A 125 -12.37 -6.77 8.91
N PHE A 126 -11.73 -6.63 7.77
CA PHE A 126 -12.26 -7.03 6.47
C PHE A 126 -11.38 -8.09 5.81
N ASP A 127 -12.00 -9.02 5.09
CA ASP A 127 -11.35 -9.96 4.18
C ASP A 127 -11.50 -9.45 2.76
N LEU A 128 -10.47 -8.81 2.21
CA LEU A 128 -10.56 -8.17 0.90
C LEU A 128 -10.54 -9.16 -0.27
N GLU A 129 -10.24 -10.44 -0.02
CA GLU A 129 -10.34 -11.49 -1.03
C GLU A 129 -11.81 -11.92 -1.24
N ASP A 130 -12.54 -12.14 -0.15
CA ASP A 130 -13.95 -12.61 -0.19
C ASP A 130 -14.95 -11.43 -0.16
N ASP A 131 -14.57 -10.29 0.41
CA ASP A 131 -15.38 -9.07 0.52
C ASP A 131 -14.59 -7.82 0.10
N PRO A 132 -14.29 -7.65 -1.20
CA PRO A 132 -13.58 -6.48 -1.70
C PRO A 132 -14.34 -5.15 -1.52
N ALA A 133 -15.64 -5.23 -1.23
CA ALA A 133 -16.48 -4.07 -0.94
C ALA A 133 -16.44 -3.63 0.53
N GLU A 134 -15.74 -4.36 1.41
CA GLU A 134 -15.56 -4.03 2.83
C GLU A 134 -16.89 -3.84 3.57
N SER A 135 -17.86 -4.69 3.28
CA SER A 135 -19.22 -4.59 3.77
C SER A 135 -19.46 -5.38 5.08
N GLN A 136 -18.62 -6.40 5.36
CA GLN A 136 -18.78 -7.30 6.48
C GLN A 136 -17.63 -7.16 7.50
N ASN A 137 -17.95 -6.67 8.69
CA ASN A 137 -16.97 -6.59 9.78
C ASN A 137 -16.80 -7.95 10.46
N LEU A 138 -15.63 -8.57 10.30
CA LEU A 138 -15.27 -9.88 10.83
C LEU A 138 -14.57 -9.81 12.21
N LEU A 139 -14.48 -8.64 12.83
CA LEU A 139 -13.70 -8.39 14.05
C LEU A 139 -14.07 -9.35 15.19
N ALA A 140 -15.38 -9.54 15.44
CA ALA A 140 -15.87 -10.35 16.54
C ALA A 140 -15.65 -11.85 16.34
N GLU A 141 -15.53 -12.29 15.09
CA GLU A 141 -15.43 -13.70 14.71
C GLU A 141 -13.97 -14.19 14.66
N ASN A 142 -12.99 -13.26 14.61
CA ASN A 142 -11.59 -13.58 14.39
C ASN A 142 -10.64 -12.92 15.41
N PRO A 143 -10.81 -13.15 16.73
CA PRO A 143 -10.03 -12.46 17.76
C PRO A 143 -8.51 -12.75 17.67
N ASP A 144 -8.12 -13.97 17.31
CA ASP A 144 -6.70 -14.35 17.19
C ASP A 144 -6.01 -13.63 16.04
N LEU A 145 -6.69 -13.50 14.88
CA LEU A 145 -6.20 -12.75 13.72
C LEU A 145 -6.09 -11.25 14.03
N VAL A 146 -7.06 -10.72 14.76
CA VAL A 146 -7.01 -9.32 15.22
C VAL A 146 -5.77 -9.08 16.09
N GLU A 147 -5.48 -9.97 17.04
CA GLU A 147 -4.29 -9.87 17.89
C GLU A 147 -3.00 -9.95 17.06
N GLU A 148 -2.95 -10.83 16.07
CA GLU A 148 -1.81 -10.96 15.16
C GLU A 148 -1.57 -9.66 14.37
N LEU A 149 -2.61 -9.13 13.70
CA LEU A 149 -2.51 -7.92 12.89
C LEU A 149 -2.21 -6.68 13.74
N GLN A 150 -2.72 -6.61 14.98
CA GLN A 150 -2.40 -5.51 15.90
C GLN A 150 -0.90 -5.39 16.19
N ARG A 151 -0.15 -6.48 16.21
CA ARG A 151 1.31 -6.45 16.39
C ARG A 151 2.02 -5.69 15.28
N PHE A 152 1.45 -5.70 14.06
CA PHE A 152 1.99 -4.98 12.91
C PHE A 152 1.53 -3.51 12.86
N LEU A 153 0.47 -3.13 13.54
CA LEU A 153 0.10 -1.71 13.66
C LEU A 153 1.17 -0.91 14.40
N GLY A 154 1.90 -1.56 15.29
CA GLY A 154 3.04 -0.99 16.01
C GLY A 154 2.65 0.04 17.05
N ALA A 155 3.51 0.19 18.07
CA ALA A 155 3.53 1.41 18.85
C ALA A 155 3.97 2.56 17.94
N HIS A 156 3.26 3.67 18.00
CA HIS A 156 3.65 4.89 17.30
C HIS A 156 5.10 5.25 17.66
N ASN A 157 5.98 5.25 16.67
CA ASN A 157 7.22 6.00 16.74
C ASN A 157 7.01 7.36 16.07
#